data_769297ba3758e3a6e7df14ac0dca8f05
#
_entry.id   769297ba3758e3a6e7df14ac0dca8f05
#
_cell.length_a   1.000
_cell.length_b   1.000
_cell.length_c   1.000
_cell.angle_alpha   90.00
_cell.angle_beta   90.00
_cell.angle_gamma   90.00
#
_symmetry.space_group_name_H-M   'P 1'
#
loop_
_entity.id
_entity.type
_entity.pdbx_description
1 polymer ?
#
loop_
_entity_poly.entity_id
_entity_poly.type
_entity_poly.pdbx_seq_one_letter_code
_entity_poly.pdbx_strand_id
1 'polypeptide(L)'
;MQKLIFLVLLILPSWVFGQSLIEQKIINQNVGGKAVGRDYWLYTPQNLTENPALVVVMHGYSGDAQTIMSYSGMNELADTHGFIVAYPQGTLDADENAFFNVGYEFHQDSEVDDVGFIEAMVASLVVEYGVDTEKVFATGMSNGGDMSYLLACRSSKIFRAVAPVAGSMMQTMVERCAPDRLIPIMAISGTEDPVTLYAGDLQNSGGWGAYIGQEASKDLWIAKHGLVESSTVELQDTHEPIIVGNSTVQLQRYWRSQGEAEVWFYRVDNGGHDWPGAKFDSWWQPTRYAALYGMGFGKNKDIDASAEIWQFFTHWIAQDNASY
;
A
#
# COMPACT_ATOMS: atom_id res chain seq x y z
N MET A 1 -64.79 34.11 22.23
CA MET A 1 -63.33 34.39 22.30
C MET A 1 -62.58 33.08 22.07
N GLN A 2 -62.19 32.80 20.85
CA GLN A 2 -61.43 31.60 20.45
C GLN A 2 -59.95 31.91 20.62
N LYS A 3 -59.26 31.15 21.47
CA LYS A 3 -57.80 31.25 21.66
C LYS A 3 -57.09 30.44 20.55
N LEU A 4 -56.43 31.10 19.64
CA LEU A 4 -55.52 30.49 18.67
C LEU A 4 -54.23 30.05 19.43
N ILE A 5 -53.96 28.77 19.46
CA ILE A 5 -52.71 28.23 19.94
C ILE A 5 -51.78 28.11 18.73
N PHE A 6 -50.73 28.94 18.70
CA PHE A 6 -49.65 28.80 17.72
C PHE A 6 -48.70 27.68 18.19
N LEU A 7 -48.67 26.58 17.45
CA LEU A 7 -47.69 25.54 17.61
C LEU A 7 -46.40 25.93 16.88
N VAL A 8 -45.41 26.38 17.61
CA VAL A 8 -44.06 26.63 17.05
C VAL A 8 -43.34 25.27 16.90
N LEU A 9 -43.28 24.74 15.67
CA LEU A 9 -42.41 23.61 15.34
C LEU A 9 -40.96 24.09 15.37
N LEU A 10 -40.24 23.78 16.41
CA LEU A 10 -38.77 23.87 16.44
C LEU A 10 -38.20 22.78 15.52
N ILE A 11 -37.81 23.18 14.31
CA ILE A 11 -36.99 22.34 13.43
C ILE A 11 -35.60 22.39 14.03
N LEU A 12 -35.26 21.38 14.84
CA LEU A 12 -33.87 21.10 15.23
C LEU A 12 -33.12 20.63 13.98
N PRO A 13 -31.97 21.21 13.62
CA PRO A 13 -31.16 20.65 12.55
C PRO A 13 -30.75 19.23 13.00
N SER A 14 -31.26 18.23 12.30
CA SER A 14 -30.73 16.87 12.40
C SER A 14 -29.30 16.92 11.85
N TRP A 15 -28.32 16.93 12.74
CA TRP A 15 -26.96 16.61 12.40
C TRP A 15 -26.99 15.13 11.99
N VAL A 16 -27.07 14.88 10.70
CA VAL A 16 -26.79 13.56 10.13
C VAL A 16 -25.29 13.40 10.34
N PHE A 17 -24.89 12.76 11.42
CA PHE A 17 -23.52 12.23 11.56
C PHE A 17 -23.41 11.19 10.45
N GLY A 18 -22.64 11.52 9.39
CA GLY A 18 -22.26 10.55 8.37
C GLY A 18 -21.61 9.34 9.07
N GLN A 19 -21.75 8.17 8.48
CA GLN A 19 -20.99 6.99 8.89
C GLN A 19 -19.85 6.81 7.90
N SER A 20 -18.74 6.22 8.35
CA SER A 20 -17.70 5.77 7.42
C SER A 20 -18.32 4.81 6.40
N LEU A 21 -17.97 4.94 5.14
CA LEU A 21 -18.62 4.22 4.04
C LEU A 21 -17.62 3.28 3.36
N ILE A 22 -18.07 2.06 3.12
CA ILE A 22 -17.36 1.08 2.27
C ILE A 22 -18.21 0.85 1.03
N GLU A 23 -17.64 1.10 -0.14
CA GLU A 23 -18.31 0.93 -1.43
C GLU A 23 -17.46 0.08 -2.38
N GLN A 24 -18.12 -0.83 -3.11
CA GLN A 24 -17.51 -1.47 -4.27
C GLN A 24 -17.78 -0.61 -5.51
N LYS A 25 -16.74 -0.29 -6.25
CA LYS A 25 -16.79 0.53 -7.47
C LYS A 25 -16.15 -0.20 -8.64
N ILE A 26 -16.45 0.24 -9.86
CA ILE A 26 -15.95 -0.39 -11.10
C ILE A 26 -15.35 0.67 -12.00
N ILE A 27 -14.17 0.37 -12.53
CA ILE A 27 -13.54 1.10 -13.65
C ILE A 27 -13.61 0.23 -14.90
N ASN A 28 -14.12 0.77 -15.98
CA ASN A 28 -14.09 0.08 -17.26
C ASN A 28 -12.72 0.27 -17.93
N GLN A 29 -12.04 -0.83 -18.21
CA GLN A 29 -10.75 -0.86 -18.88
C GLN A 29 -10.85 -1.64 -20.19
N ASN A 30 -10.08 -1.27 -21.21
CA ASN A 30 -9.95 -2.06 -22.41
C ASN A 30 -8.78 -3.04 -22.26
N VAL A 31 -9.06 -4.33 -22.25
CA VAL A 31 -8.07 -5.41 -22.18
C VAL A 31 -8.20 -6.26 -23.43
N GLY A 32 -7.17 -6.33 -24.27
CA GLY A 32 -7.18 -7.10 -25.52
C GLY A 32 -8.33 -6.71 -26.48
N GLY A 33 -8.72 -5.41 -26.52
CA GLY A 33 -9.81 -4.92 -27.36
C GLY A 33 -11.22 -5.13 -26.77
N LYS A 34 -11.35 -5.66 -25.56
CA LYS A 34 -12.63 -5.87 -24.86
C LYS A 34 -12.75 -4.92 -23.68
N ALA A 35 -13.95 -4.35 -23.48
CA ALA A 35 -14.26 -3.61 -22.27
C ALA A 35 -14.42 -4.60 -21.10
N VAL A 36 -13.61 -4.47 -20.06
CA VAL A 36 -13.63 -5.29 -18.86
C VAL A 36 -13.85 -4.37 -17.66
N GLY A 37 -14.82 -4.69 -16.81
CA GLY A 37 -15.01 -4.01 -15.53
C GLY A 37 -13.94 -4.48 -14.55
N ARG A 38 -13.21 -3.53 -13.94
CA ARG A 38 -12.21 -3.78 -12.91
C ARG A 38 -12.74 -3.23 -11.59
N ASP A 39 -12.86 -4.10 -10.62
CA ASP A 39 -13.43 -3.77 -9.31
C ASP A 39 -12.39 -3.16 -8.38
N TYR A 40 -12.84 -2.28 -7.49
CA TYR A 40 -12.10 -1.83 -6.32
C TYR A 40 -13.04 -1.52 -5.17
N TRP A 41 -12.54 -1.60 -3.94
CA TRP A 41 -13.26 -1.18 -2.75
C TRP A 41 -12.74 0.18 -2.30
N LEU A 42 -13.66 1.05 -1.94
CA LEU A 42 -13.37 2.40 -1.46
C LEU A 42 -13.81 2.53 -0.02
N TYR A 43 -12.94 3.01 0.83
CA TYR A 43 -13.23 3.43 2.19
C TYR A 43 -13.17 4.94 2.30
N THR A 44 -14.28 5.54 2.72
CA THR A 44 -14.39 6.99 2.96
C THR A 44 -14.72 7.20 4.45
N PRO A 45 -13.83 7.82 5.23
CA PRO A 45 -14.07 8.07 6.65
C PRO A 45 -15.13 9.15 6.87
N GLN A 46 -15.78 9.11 8.03
CA GLN A 46 -16.78 10.13 8.41
C GLN A 46 -16.20 11.55 8.47
N ASN A 47 -14.95 11.69 8.90
CA ASN A 47 -14.24 12.94 9.09
C ASN A 47 -13.35 13.32 7.90
N LEU A 48 -13.79 13.00 6.68
CA LEU A 48 -13.03 13.30 5.46
C LEU A 48 -12.62 14.77 5.43
N THR A 49 -11.32 15.02 5.22
CA THR A 49 -10.78 16.37 5.12
C THR A 49 -11.12 17.01 3.77
N GLU A 50 -11.07 18.33 3.69
CA GLU A 50 -11.12 19.03 2.41
C GLU A 50 -9.82 18.76 1.62
N ASN A 51 -9.95 18.45 0.32
CA ASN A 51 -8.83 18.00 -0.53
C ASN A 51 -8.04 16.85 0.11
N PRO A 52 -8.72 15.70 0.36
CA PRO A 52 -8.15 14.61 1.12
C PRO A 52 -6.97 13.96 0.40
N ALA A 53 -6.09 13.32 1.16
CA ALA A 53 -5.12 12.38 0.60
C ALA A 53 -5.83 11.09 0.16
N LEU A 54 -5.21 10.37 -0.79
CA LEU A 54 -5.63 9.05 -1.24
C LEU A 54 -4.49 8.04 -1.02
N VAL A 55 -4.80 6.95 -0.35
CA VAL A 55 -3.88 5.81 -0.20
C VAL A 55 -4.44 4.62 -0.98
N VAL A 56 -3.72 4.15 -1.98
CA VAL A 56 -4.02 2.91 -2.71
C VAL A 56 -3.33 1.75 -2.01
N VAL A 57 -4.09 0.72 -1.61
CA VAL A 57 -3.59 -0.43 -0.83
C VAL A 57 -3.86 -1.73 -1.60
N MET A 58 -2.81 -2.41 -2.04
CA MET A 58 -2.88 -3.54 -2.98
C MET A 58 -2.59 -4.86 -2.29
N HIS A 59 -3.44 -5.87 -2.55
CA HIS A 59 -3.31 -7.22 -1.98
C HIS A 59 -2.16 -8.02 -2.62
N GLY A 60 -1.74 -9.11 -1.95
CA GLY A 60 -0.77 -10.07 -2.48
C GLY A 60 -1.36 -11.03 -3.50
N TYR A 61 -0.51 -11.81 -4.18
CA TYR A 61 -0.93 -12.87 -5.09
C TYR A 61 -1.89 -13.85 -4.42
N SER A 62 -2.92 -14.28 -5.12
CA SER A 62 -4.06 -15.08 -4.62
C SER A 62 -4.88 -14.46 -3.48
N GLY A 63 -4.60 -13.20 -3.12
CA GLY A 63 -5.37 -12.44 -2.15
C GLY A 63 -6.58 -11.74 -2.78
N ASP A 64 -7.20 -10.86 -2.00
CA ASP A 64 -8.29 -10.00 -2.47
C ASP A 64 -8.30 -8.67 -1.70
N ALA A 65 -8.99 -7.68 -2.29
CA ALA A 65 -9.10 -6.33 -1.74
C ALA A 65 -9.71 -6.29 -0.33
N GLN A 66 -10.72 -7.12 -0.05
CA GLN A 66 -11.38 -7.15 1.25
C GLN A 66 -10.48 -7.76 2.33
N THR A 67 -9.68 -8.75 1.97
CA THR A 67 -8.71 -9.38 2.89
C THR A 67 -7.66 -8.36 3.34
N ILE A 68 -7.00 -7.63 2.41
CA ILE A 68 -6.01 -6.62 2.81
C ILE A 68 -6.66 -5.45 3.55
N MET A 69 -7.86 -5.03 3.18
CA MET A 69 -8.63 -4.04 3.90
C MET A 69 -8.84 -4.45 5.36
N SER A 70 -9.10 -5.74 5.63
CA SER A 70 -9.40 -6.24 6.97
C SER A 70 -8.18 -6.31 7.90
N TYR A 71 -6.97 -6.60 7.35
CA TYR A 71 -5.80 -6.79 8.21
C TYR A 71 -4.82 -5.62 8.24
N SER A 72 -4.83 -4.76 7.21
CA SER A 72 -3.86 -3.67 7.13
C SER A 72 -4.06 -2.58 8.17
N GLY A 73 -5.27 -2.39 8.69
CA GLY A 73 -5.56 -1.31 9.64
C GLY A 73 -5.59 0.10 9.02
N MET A 74 -5.58 0.20 7.68
CA MET A 74 -5.59 1.51 7.01
C MET A 74 -6.91 2.27 7.17
N ASN A 75 -8.04 1.56 7.36
CA ASN A 75 -9.33 2.20 7.61
C ASN A 75 -9.34 2.96 8.95
N GLU A 76 -8.75 2.41 10.00
CA GLU A 76 -8.65 3.05 11.32
C GLU A 76 -7.75 4.29 11.27
N LEU A 77 -6.69 4.26 10.46
CA LEU A 77 -5.87 5.44 10.21
C LEU A 77 -6.63 6.48 9.40
N ALA A 78 -7.42 6.06 8.41
CA ALA A 78 -8.28 6.95 7.65
C ALA A 78 -9.32 7.63 8.54
N ASP A 79 -9.95 6.90 9.45
CA ASP A 79 -10.87 7.46 10.46
C ASP A 79 -10.19 8.46 11.40
N THR A 80 -8.90 8.26 11.68
CA THR A 80 -8.15 9.17 12.54
C THR A 80 -7.70 10.43 11.82
N HIS A 81 -7.31 10.31 10.54
CA HIS A 81 -6.61 11.36 9.81
C HIS A 81 -7.39 11.97 8.64
N GLY A 82 -8.56 11.45 8.28
CA GLY A 82 -9.46 12.02 7.28
C GLY A 82 -9.00 11.87 5.84
N PHE A 83 -8.37 10.75 5.48
CA PHE A 83 -7.98 10.43 4.11
C PHE A 83 -8.82 9.28 3.52
N ILE A 84 -8.80 9.11 2.20
CA ILE A 84 -9.50 8.06 1.48
C ILE A 84 -8.57 6.86 1.29
N VAL A 85 -9.11 5.63 1.41
CA VAL A 85 -8.38 4.40 1.07
C VAL A 85 -9.07 3.69 -0.09
N ALA A 86 -8.31 3.37 -1.14
CA ALA A 86 -8.77 2.57 -2.26
C ALA A 86 -8.05 1.22 -2.29
N TYR A 87 -8.83 0.15 -2.41
CA TYR A 87 -8.35 -1.23 -2.45
C TYR A 87 -8.69 -1.85 -3.82
N PRO A 88 -7.80 -1.72 -4.83
CA PRO A 88 -8.04 -2.32 -6.14
C PRO A 88 -8.04 -3.84 -6.04
N GLN A 89 -8.92 -4.49 -6.84
CA GLN A 89 -8.97 -5.93 -7.00
C GLN A 89 -8.14 -6.36 -8.21
N GLY A 90 -7.18 -7.24 -7.99
CA GLY A 90 -6.39 -7.86 -9.05
C GLY A 90 -7.26 -8.74 -9.97
N THR A 91 -6.81 -8.92 -11.20
CA THR A 91 -7.43 -9.83 -12.17
C THR A 91 -7.16 -11.28 -11.77
N LEU A 92 -8.02 -12.22 -12.17
CA LEU A 92 -7.76 -13.65 -12.00
C LEU A 92 -6.87 -14.18 -13.13
N ASP A 93 -5.89 -14.99 -12.78
CA ASP A 93 -5.10 -15.77 -13.73
C ASP A 93 -5.81 -17.08 -14.13
N ALA A 94 -5.12 -17.94 -14.89
CA ALA A 94 -5.67 -19.21 -15.37
C ALA A 94 -5.96 -20.22 -14.25
N ASP A 95 -5.29 -20.07 -13.10
CA ASP A 95 -5.45 -20.90 -11.90
C ASP A 95 -6.41 -20.26 -10.88
N GLU A 96 -7.18 -19.25 -11.31
CA GLU A 96 -8.13 -18.49 -10.48
C GLU A 96 -7.49 -17.72 -9.32
N ASN A 97 -6.19 -17.40 -9.40
CA ASN A 97 -5.52 -16.55 -8.43
C ASN A 97 -5.62 -15.07 -8.84
N ALA A 98 -6.04 -14.23 -7.92
CA ALA A 98 -6.03 -12.80 -8.17
C ALA A 98 -4.60 -12.25 -8.11
N PHE A 99 -4.25 -11.36 -9.05
CA PHE A 99 -2.92 -10.79 -9.19
C PHE A 99 -2.92 -9.40 -9.79
N PHE A 100 -1.84 -8.67 -9.55
CA PHE A 100 -1.43 -7.51 -10.32
C PHE A 100 -0.30 -7.92 -11.26
N ASN A 101 -0.38 -7.52 -12.53
CA ASN A 101 0.61 -7.87 -13.54
C ASN A 101 1.90 -7.06 -13.37
N VAL A 102 2.85 -7.61 -12.66
CA VAL A 102 4.16 -7.03 -12.35
C VAL A 102 5.30 -7.65 -13.17
N GLY A 103 4.95 -8.57 -14.09
CA GLY A 103 5.92 -9.24 -14.95
C GLY A 103 6.43 -10.57 -14.39
N TYR A 104 5.61 -11.29 -13.62
CA TYR A 104 5.91 -12.67 -13.26
C TYR A 104 6.04 -13.55 -14.49
N GLU A 105 6.92 -14.55 -14.47
CA GLU A 105 7.21 -15.37 -15.63
C GLU A 105 5.98 -16.13 -16.16
N PHE A 106 5.14 -16.65 -15.26
CA PHE A 106 3.91 -17.33 -15.64
C PHE A 106 2.77 -16.37 -16.08
N HIS A 107 2.99 -15.06 -16.02
CA HIS A 107 2.07 -14.03 -16.53
C HIS A 107 2.64 -13.26 -17.74
N GLN A 108 3.74 -13.74 -18.36
CA GLN A 108 4.40 -13.04 -19.48
C GLN A 108 3.48 -12.79 -20.69
N ASP A 109 2.48 -13.64 -20.90
CA ASP A 109 1.48 -13.52 -21.97
C ASP A 109 0.23 -12.73 -21.56
N SER A 110 0.20 -12.18 -20.34
CA SER A 110 -0.94 -11.40 -19.84
C SER A 110 -0.97 -10.00 -20.45
N GLU A 111 -2.09 -9.65 -21.07
CA GLU A 111 -2.36 -8.30 -21.61
C GLU A 111 -2.99 -7.35 -20.56
N VAL A 112 -3.09 -7.77 -19.30
CA VAL A 112 -3.68 -6.96 -18.24
C VAL A 112 -2.77 -5.78 -17.92
N ASP A 113 -3.32 -4.57 -17.99
CA ASP A 113 -2.66 -3.31 -17.64
C ASP A 113 -3.15 -2.80 -16.28
N ASP A 114 -2.57 -3.32 -15.21
CA ASP A 114 -2.91 -2.90 -13.86
C ASP A 114 -2.43 -1.49 -13.54
N VAL A 115 -1.36 -1.02 -14.18
CA VAL A 115 -0.92 0.38 -14.06
C VAL A 115 -2.01 1.30 -14.57
N GLY A 116 -2.48 1.10 -15.80
CA GLY A 116 -3.55 1.90 -16.39
C GLY A 116 -4.88 1.80 -15.62
N PHE A 117 -5.20 0.64 -15.06
CA PHE A 117 -6.37 0.48 -14.17
C PHE A 117 -6.27 1.37 -12.93
N ILE A 118 -5.13 1.32 -12.22
CA ILE A 118 -4.93 2.09 -11.00
C ILE A 118 -4.88 3.60 -11.29
N GLU A 119 -4.25 4.00 -12.39
CA GLU A 119 -4.24 5.40 -12.84
C GLU A 119 -5.66 5.91 -13.13
N ALA A 120 -6.49 5.13 -13.83
CA ALA A 120 -7.87 5.48 -14.12
C ALA A 120 -8.72 5.56 -12.84
N MET A 121 -8.50 4.65 -11.88
CA MET A 121 -9.15 4.67 -10.57
C MET A 121 -8.78 5.96 -9.81
N VAL A 122 -7.50 6.29 -9.73
CA VAL A 122 -7.04 7.54 -9.09
C VAL A 122 -7.65 8.76 -9.74
N ALA A 123 -7.64 8.85 -11.09
CA ALA A 123 -8.23 9.96 -11.83
C ALA A 123 -9.73 10.13 -11.54
N SER A 124 -10.48 9.02 -11.44
CA SER A 124 -11.90 9.03 -11.07
C SER A 124 -12.11 9.59 -9.66
N LEU A 125 -11.28 9.14 -8.69
CA LEU A 125 -11.39 9.58 -7.29
C LEU A 125 -10.98 11.04 -7.10
N VAL A 126 -10.00 11.53 -7.85
CA VAL A 126 -9.65 12.96 -7.89
C VAL A 126 -10.88 13.81 -8.29
N VAL A 127 -11.61 13.40 -9.32
CA VAL A 127 -12.79 14.12 -9.79
C VAL A 127 -13.96 14.01 -8.82
N GLU A 128 -14.21 12.81 -8.30
CA GLU A 128 -15.41 12.53 -7.48
C GLU A 128 -15.30 13.09 -6.06
N TYR A 129 -14.10 12.99 -5.44
CA TYR A 129 -13.90 13.34 -4.03
C TYR A 129 -13.02 14.58 -3.82
N GLY A 130 -12.51 15.18 -4.88
CA GLY A 130 -11.60 16.32 -4.76
C GLY A 130 -10.26 15.95 -4.13
N VAL A 131 -9.77 14.71 -4.38
CA VAL A 131 -8.46 14.25 -3.88
C VAL A 131 -7.36 15.22 -4.32
N ASP A 132 -6.50 15.61 -3.40
CA ASP A 132 -5.32 16.41 -3.69
C ASP A 132 -4.30 15.57 -4.50
N THR A 133 -4.01 15.99 -5.72
CA THR A 133 -3.12 15.26 -6.64
C THR A 133 -1.68 15.16 -6.13
N GLU A 134 -1.27 16.04 -5.22
CA GLU A 134 0.05 15.96 -4.56
C GLU A 134 0.03 15.07 -3.31
N LYS A 135 -1.13 14.47 -2.96
CA LYS A 135 -1.30 13.60 -1.80
C LYS A 135 -1.82 12.21 -2.19
N VAL A 136 -1.38 11.69 -3.32
CA VAL A 136 -1.72 10.33 -3.79
C VAL A 136 -0.57 9.38 -3.49
N PHE A 137 -0.85 8.29 -2.77
CA PHE A 137 0.14 7.35 -2.29
C PHE A 137 -0.25 5.92 -2.64
N ALA A 138 0.75 5.02 -2.73
CA ALA A 138 0.50 3.61 -2.95
C ALA A 138 1.30 2.74 -1.98
N THR A 139 0.68 1.66 -1.52
CA THR A 139 1.29 0.61 -0.72
C THR A 139 0.65 -0.73 -1.06
N GLY A 140 1.26 -1.82 -0.64
CA GLY A 140 0.71 -3.15 -0.83
C GLY A 140 1.64 -4.22 -0.29
N MET A 141 1.09 -5.42 -0.16
CA MET A 141 1.77 -6.59 0.37
C MET A 141 2.19 -7.53 -0.77
N SER A 142 3.43 -8.08 -0.73
CA SER A 142 3.86 -9.12 -1.67
C SER A 142 3.69 -8.64 -3.14
N ASN A 143 2.89 -9.30 -3.97
CA ASN A 143 2.55 -8.86 -5.32
C ASN A 143 2.03 -7.40 -5.37
N GLY A 144 1.25 -6.96 -4.35
CA GLY A 144 0.87 -5.55 -4.20
C GLY A 144 2.05 -4.63 -3.85
N GLY A 145 3.06 -5.16 -3.15
CA GLY A 145 4.33 -4.48 -2.91
C GLY A 145 5.16 -4.34 -4.20
N ASP A 146 5.23 -5.42 -5.00
CA ASP A 146 5.85 -5.39 -6.34
C ASP A 146 5.14 -4.36 -7.24
N MET A 147 3.80 -4.32 -7.17
CA MET A 147 3.00 -3.33 -7.90
C MET A 147 3.28 -1.90 -7.43
N SER A 148 3.52 -1.69 -6.14
CA SER A 148 3.93 -0.37 -5.61
C SER A 148 5.26 0.08 -6.22
N TYR A 149 6.25 -0.80 -6.35
CA TYR A 149 7.48 -0.50 -7.07
C TYR A 149 7.25 -0.22 -8.56
N LEU A 150 6.35 -0.97 -9.21
CA LEU A 150 6.02 -0.75 -10.62
C LEU A 150 5.37 0.63 -10.84
N LEU A 151 4.47 1.04 -9.94
CA LEU A 151 3.87 2.38 -9.95
C LEU A 151 4.93 3.47 -9.73
N ALA A 152 5.90 3.25 -8.86
CA ALA A 152 7.02 4.18 -8.69
C ALA A 152 7.84 4.34 -9.98
N CYS A 153 8.05 3.24 -10.72
CA CYS A 153 8.79 3.25 -11.98
C CYS A 153 8.03 3.88 -13.16
N ARG A 154 6.68 3.77 -13.20
CA ARG A 154 5.87 4.09 -14.38
C ARG A 154 4.91 5.25 -14.18
N SER A 155 4.50 5.53 -12.95
CA SER A 155 3.44 6.48 -12.61
C SER A 155 3.89 7.52 -11.56
N SER A 156 5.19 7.83 -11.53
CA SER A 156 5.78 8.76 -10.54
C SER A 156 5.20 10.18 -10.60
N LYS A 157 4.52 10.58 -11.68
CA LYS A 157 3.79 11.86 -11.75
C LYS A 157 2.48 11.85 -10.97
N ILE A 158 1.89 10.66 -10.78
CA ILE A 158 0.61 10.49 -10.08
C ILE A 158 0.85 10.24 -8.59
N PHE A 159 1.81 9.36 -8.27
CA PHE A 159 2.08 8.99 -6.89
C PHE A 159 3.16 9.87 -6.28
N ARG A 160 2.83 10.49 -5.13
CA ARG A 160 3.77 11.32 -4.36
C ARG A 160 4.85 10.51 -3.65
N ALA A 161 4.51 9.33 -3.15
CA ALA A 161 5.40 8.35 -2.54
C ALA A 161 4.78 6.95 -2.58
N VAL A 162 5.62 5.90 -2.45
CA VAL A 162 5.15 4.51 -2.37
C VAL A 162 5.80 3.77 -1.21
N ALA A 163 5.07 2.76 -0.69
CA ALA A 163 5.52 1.98 0.47
C ALA A 163 5.30 0.47 0.24
N PRO A 164 6.15 -0.24 -0.53
CA PRO A 164 6.08 -1.69 -0.70
C PRO A 164 6.37 -2.44 0.61
N VAL A 165 5.55 -3.46 0.93
CA VAL A 165 5.72 -4.37 2.06
C VAL A 165 5.91 -5.80 1.55
N ALA A 166 6.99 -6.48 1.96
CA ALA A 166 7.38 -7.83 1.52
C ALA A 166 7.33 -8.03 -0.01
N GLY A 167 7.53 -6.95 -0.76
CA GLY A 167 7.58 -6.94 -2.22
C GLY A 167 9.02 -6.95 -2.76
N SER A 168 9.16 -7.17 -4.07
CA SER A 168 10.44 -7.14 -4.75
C SER A 168 10.36 -6.43 -6.11
N MET A 169 11.50 -6.15 -6.71
CA MET A 169 11.57 -5.63 -8.07
C MET A 169 11.99 -6.75 -9.04
N MET A 170 11.07 -7.11 -9.95
CA MET A 170 11.38 -8.06 -11.02
C MET A 170 12.54 -7.52 -11.88
N GLN A 171 13.40 -8.39 -12.39
CA GLN A 171 14.54 -8.00 -13.24
C GLN A 171 14.07 -7.16 -14.44
N THR A 172 12.96 -7.58 -15.08
CA THR A 172 12.35 -6.85 -16.21
C THR A 172 11.80 -5.49 -15.81
N MET A 173 11.35 -5.34 -14.58
CA MET A 173 10.93 -4.04 -14.01
C MET A 173 12.14 -3.14 -13.81
N VAL A 174 13.22 -3.66 -13.21
CA VAL A 174 14.47 -2.91 -12.97
C VAL A 174 15.02 -2.33 -14.26
N GLU A 175 15.08 -3.13 -15.33
CA GLU A 175 15.60 -2.75 -16.64
C GLU A 175 14.81 -1.60 -17.30
N ARG A 176 13.52 -1.49 -16.99
CA ARG A 176 12.60 -0.50 -17.57
C ARG A 176 12.19 0.60 -16.60
N CYS A 177 12.75 0.59 -15.40
CA CYS A 177 12.39 1.56 -14.36
C CYS A 177 12.98 2.95 -14.67
N ALA A 178 12.12 3.85 -15.12
CA ALA A 178 12.49 5.20 -15.51
C ALA A 178 11.47 6.23 -14.98
N PRO A 179 11.47 6.50 -13.66
CA PRO A 179 10.53 7.45 -13.09
C PRO A 179 10.74 8.86 -13.67
N ASP A 180 9.65 9.57 -13.97
CA ASP A 180 9.66 10.93 -14.52
C ASP A 180 10.14 11.97 -13.49
N ARG A 181 9.95 11.71 -12.20
CA ARG A 181 10.43 12.52 -11.08
C ARG A 181 11.01 11.64 -9.99
N LEU A 182 11.80 12.23 -9.09
CA LEU A 182 12.21 11.55 -7.87
C LEU A 182 10.95 11.21 -7.05
N ILE A 183 10.87 9.96 -6.62
CA ILE A 183 9.73 9.47 -5.84
C ILE A 183 10.23 8.83 -4.54
N PRO A 184 9.80 9.32 -3.38
CA PRO A 184 10.17 8.72 -2.11
C PRO A 184 9.71 7.27 -2.01
N ILE A 185 10.58 6.41 -1.49
CA ILE A 185 10.34 4.98 -1.32
C ILE A 185 10.49 4.61 0.16
N MET A 186 9.49 3.94 0.72
CA MET A 186 9.62 3.23 1.99
C MET A 186 9.44 1.74 1.72
N ALA A 187 10.39 0.89 2.13
CA ALA A 187 10.25 -0.56 1.96
C ALA A 187 10.34 -1.26 3.32
N ILE A 188 9.50 -2.28 3.52
CA ILE A 188 9.51 -3.14 4.71
C ILE A 188 9.74 -4.58 4.26
N SER A 189 10.81 -5.24 4.75
CA SER A 189 11.20 -6.58 4.29
C SER A 189 11.76 -7.43 5.42
N GLY A 190 11.29 -8.68 5.52
CA GLY A 190 11.80 -9.68 6.46
C GLY A 190 13.02 -10.41 5.94
N THR A 191 14.06 -10.63 6.79
CA THR A 191 15.27 -11.34 6.38
C THR A 191 15.08 -12.85 6.23
N GLU A 192 14.05 -13.42 6.86
CA GLU A 192 13.66 -14.83 6.81
C GLU A 192 12.39 -15.06 6.00
N ASP A 193 12.09 -14.14 5.06
CA ASP A 193 10.93 -14.26 4.16
C ASP A 193 11.09 -15.50 3.25
N PRO A 194 10.21 -16.52 3.37
CA PRO A 194 10.33 -17.74 2.57
C PRO A 194 9.68 -17.64 1.18
N VAL A 195 8.96 -16.52 0.90
CA VAL A 195 8.21 -16.29 -0.35
C VAL A 195 8.96 -15.28 -1.21
N THR A 196 9.14 -14.06 -0.72
CA THR A 196 9.93 -13.01 -1.37
C THR A 196 11.33 -13.03 -0.72
N LEU A 197 12.22 -13.85 -1.26
CA LEU A 197 13.54 -14.07 -0.65
C LEU A 197 14.30 -12.75 -0.48
N TYR A 198 14.80 -12.49 0.72
CA TYR A 198 15.54 -11.28 1.03
C TYR A 198 16.76 -11.08 0.11
N ALA A 199 17.45 -12.18 -0.23
CA ALA A 199 18.57 -12.15 -1.17
C ALA A 199 18.17 -12.01 -2.64
N GLY A 200 16.87 -12.08 -2.96
CA GLY A 200 16.37 -12.16 -4.32
C GLY A 200 16.47 -13.56 -4.92
N ASP A 201 16.01 -13.71 -6.14
CA ASP A 201 16.08 -14.97 -6.91
C ASP A 201 16.38 -14.69 -8.39
N LEU A 202 17.62 -14.34 -8.68
CA LEU A 202 18.06 -14.08 -10.06
C LEU A 202 18.10 -15.33 -10.96
N GLN A 203 18.10 -16.52 -10.35
CA GLN A 203 18.05 -17.80 -11.05
C GLN A 203 16.64 -18.30 -11.30
N ASN A 204 15.63 -17.58 -10.80
CA ASN A 204 14.22 -17.98 -10.88
C ASN A 204 13.95 -19.39 -10.32
N SER A 205 14.56 -19.70 -9.19
CA SER A 205 14.43 -21.01 -8.53
C SER A 205 13.00 -21.25 -7.99
N GLY A 206 12.30 -20.17 -7.63
CA GLY A 206 10.92 -20.17 -7.15
C GLY A 206 9.86 -20.17 -8.26
N GLY A 207 10.25 -19.95 -9.52
CA GLY A 207 9.32 -19.92 -10.66
C GLY A 207 8.50 -18.63 -10.82
N TRP A 208 8.78 -17.58 -10.01
CA TRP A 208 8.11 -16.28 -10.11
C TRP A 208 8.63 -15.40 -11.24
N GLY A 209 9.81 -15.73 -11.78
CA GLY A 209 10.65 -14.89 -12.61
C GLY A 209 11.82 -14.33 -11.81
N ALA A 210 12.88 -13.92 -12.49
CA ALA A 210 14.05 -13.36 -11.84
C ALA A 210 13.73 -12.01 -11.16
N TYR A 211 14.15 -11.83 -9.90
CA TYR A 211 13.99 -10.58 -9.15
C TYR A 211 15.23 -10.29 -8.28
N ILE A 212 15.50 -9.01 -8.05
CA ILE A 212 16.64 -8.57 -7.23
C ILE A 212 16.30 -8.63 -5.73
N GLY A 213 17.36 -8.78 -4.90
CA GLY A 213 17.20 -8.81 -3.44
C GLY A 213 16.81 -7.44 -2.86
N GLN A 214 16.40 -7.45 -1.60
CA GLN A 214 15.89 -6.28 -0.89
C GLN A 214 16.95 -5.18 -0.75
N GLU A 215 18.19 -5.56 -0.38
CA GLU A 215 19.30 -4.61 -0.33
C GLU A 215 19.62 -4.02 -1.72
N ALA A 216 19.59 -4.84 -2.77
CA ALA A 216 19.82 -4.36 -4.13
C ALA A 216 18.68 -3.43 -4.61
N SER A 217 17.43 -3.68 -4.22
CA SER A 217 16.29 -2.81 -4.49
C SER A 217 16.47 -1.45 -3.80
N LYS A 218 16.84 -1.45 -2.52
CA LYS A 218 17.18 -0.24 -1.76
C LYS A 218 18.31 0.55 -2.44
N ASP A 219 19.42 -0.12 -2.77
CA ASP A 219 20.59 0.50 -3.37
C ASP A 219 20.30 1.08 -4.76
N LEU A 220 19.42 0.42 -5.54
CA LEU A 220 18.92 0.94 -6.81
C LEU A 220 18.25 2.31 -6.64
N TRP A 221 17.34 2.44 -5.66
CA TRP A 221 16.64 3.70 -5.41
C TRP A 221 17.57 4.77 -4.83
N ILE A 222 18.50 4.41 -3.94
CA ILE A 222 19.55 5.31 -3.45
C ILE A 222 20.35 5.87 -4.63
N ALA A 223 20.79 5.00 -5.55
CA ALA A 223 21.55 5.41 -6.73
C ALA A 223 20.73 6.26 -7.70
N LYS A 224 19.46 5.88 -7.98
CA LYS A 224 18.56 6.65 -8.87
C LYS A 224 18.33 8.08 -8.35
N HIS A 225 18.26 8.24 -7.03
CA HIS A 225 18.02 9.54 -6.40
C HIS A 225 19.31 10.28 -6.01
N GLY A 226 20.47 9.64 -6.15
CA GLY A 226 21.77 10.23 -5.80
C GLY A 226 21.88 10.57 -4.32
N LEU A 227 21.33 9.71 -3.44
CA LEU A 227 21.33 9.91 -1.99
C LEU A 227 22.73 9.62 -1.43
N VAL A 228 23.24 10.47 -0.55
CA VAL A 228 24.62 10.41 -0.04
C VAL A 228 24.70 10.39 1.48
N GLU A 229 23.63 10.78 2.17
CA GLU A 229 23.55 10.80 3.62
C GLU A 229 22.69 9.64 4.11
N SER A 230 22.99 9.11 5.28
CA SER A 230 22.22 8.01 5.86
C SER A 230 22.20 8.03 7.38
N SER A 231 21.18 7.40 7.95
CA SER A 231 21.10 7.05 9.37
C SER A 231 20.50 5.67 9.53
N THR A 232 20.88 4.99 10.62
CA THR A 232 20.28 3.72 11.01
C THR A 232 19.85 3.82 12.48
N VAL A 233 18.59 3.42 12.74
CA VAL A 233 18.01 3.39 14.08
C VAL A 233 17.40 2.01 14.29
N GLU A 234 17.73 1.36 15.39
CA GLU A 234 17.02 0.17 15.85
C GLU A 234 15.73 0.62 16.54
N LEU A 235 14.59 0.16 16.05
CA LEU A 235 13.30 0.49 16.60
C LEU A 235 13.03 -0.41 17.80
N GLN A 236 12.59 0.18 18.90
CA GLN A 236 12.21 -0.58 20.07
C GLN A 236 10.89 -1.28 19.82
N ASP A 237 10.83 -2.56 20.18
CA ASP A 237 9.58 -3.31 20.22
C ASP A 237 8.58 -2.59 21.12
N THR A 238 7.45 -2.21 20.55
CA THR A 238 6.36 -1.51 21.25
C THR A 238 5.36 -2.47 21.88
N HIS A 239 5.52 -3.78 21.63
CA HIS A 239 4.61 -4.82 22.10
C HIS A 239 5.27 -5.66 23.20
N GLU A 240 4.48 -6.04 24.20
CA GLU A 240 4.88 -7.00 25.23
C GLU A 240 5.36 -8.31 24.53
N PRO A 241 6.42 -8.96 25.03
CA PRO A 241 6.98 -10.16 24.41
C PRO A 241 5.99 -11.31 24.48
N ILE A 242 5.10 -11.37 23.50
CA ILE A 242 4.21 -12.51 23.30
C ILE A 242 4.87 -13.48 22.32
N ILE A 243 5.62 -14.44 22.87
CA ILE A 243 5.87 -15.82 22.37
C ILE A 243 6.14 -16.02 20.85
N VAL A 244 6.15 -15.02 19.99
CA VAL A 244 6.23 -15.21 18.55
C VAL A 244 7.30 -14.31 17.93
N GLY A 245 8.50 -14.88 17.83
CA GLY A 245 9.62 -14.37 17.05
C GLY A 245 10.59 -13.52 17.86
N ASN A 246 11.89 -13.76 17.65
CA ASN A 246 12.98 -12.88 18.07
C ASN A 246 13.29 -11.90 16.94
N SER A 247 12.26 -11.32 16.31
CA SER A 247 12.48 -10.31 15.27
C SER A 247 12.88 -8.99 15.89
N THR A 248 13.68 -8.22 15.15
CA THR A 248 14.03 -6.84 15.48
C THR A 248 13.92 -5.99 14.23
N VAL A 249 13.62 -4.70 14.36
CA VAL A 249 13.44 -3.81 13.22
C VAL A 249 14.49 -2.71 13.22
N GLN A 250 15.18 -2.58 12.11
CA GLN A 250 16.09 -1.48 11.84
C GLN A 250 15.49 -0.57 10.78
N LEU A 251 15.33 0.71 11.09
CA LEU A 251 15.03 1.74 10.11
C LEU A 251 16.33 2.34 9.59
N GLN A 252 16.58 2.19 8.30
CA GLN A 252 17.66 2.82 7.56
C GLN A 252 17.05 3.92 6.68
N ARG A 253 17.50 5.18 6.86
CA ARG A 253 17.06 6.32 6.06
C ARG A 253 18.21 6.85 5.23
N TYR A 254 17.91 7.22 3.98
CA TYR A 254 18.86 7.75 3.02
C TYR A 254 18.30 9.03 2.41
N TRP A 255 19.11 10.10 2.37
CA TRP A 255 18.70 11.41 1.84
C TRP A 255 19.89 12.17 1.26
N ARG A 256 19.66 13.32 0.64
CA ARG A 256 20.70 14.28 0.23
C ARG A 256 20.35 15.70 0.67
N SER A 257 19.23 16.26 0.22
CA SER A 257 18.78 17.61 0.56
C SER A 257 17.37 17.59 1.10
N GLN A 258 17.00 18.56 1.91
CA GLN A 258 15.63 18.69 2.40
C GLN A 258 14.66 18.94 1.26
N GLY A 259 13.50 18.32 1.31
CA GLY A 259 12.42 18.47 0.33
C GLY A 259 12.56 17.61 -0.93
N GLU A 260 13.65 16.81 -1.04
CA GLU A 260 13.82 15.84 -2.12
C GLU A 260 13.40 14.44 -1.69
N ALA A 261 13.42 13.47 -2.63
CA ALA A 261 13.06 12.09 -2.32
C ALA A 261 14.05 11.47 -1.31
N GLU A 262 13.51 10.62 -0.44
CA GLU A 262 14.27 9.79 0.49
C GLU A 262 13.99 8.31 0.23
N VAL A 263 14.85 7.44 0.73
CA VAL A 263 14.61 6.01 0.86
C VAL A 263 14.60 5.66 2.35
N TRP A 264 13.47 5.11 2.81
CA TRP A 264 13.32 4.54 4.14
C TRP A 264 13.24 3.03 3.99
N PHE A 265 14.15 2.30 4.63
CA PHE A 265 14.20 0.86 4.54
C PHE A 265 14.08 0.25 5.94
N TYR A 266 12.97 -0.45 6.15
CA TYR A 266 12.69 -1.19 7.38
C TYR A 266 13.14 -2.64 7.16
N ARG A 267 14.29 -2.97 7.70
CA ARG A 267 14.82 -4.31 7.73
C ARG A 267 14.31 -5.01 8.98
N VAL A 268 13.52 -6.06 8.79
CA VAL A 268 12.98 -6.88 9.88
C VAL A 268 13.84 -8.14 10.00
N ASP A 269 14.83 -8.12 10.91
CA ASP A 269 15.68 -9.26 11.17
C ASP A 269 14.87 -10.40 11.78
N ASN A 270 15.04 -11.62 11.28
CA ASN A 270 14.23 -12.81 11.56
C ASN A 270 12.72 -12.65 11.23
N GLY A 271 12.32 -11.61 10.51
CA GLY A 271 10.98 -11.44 10.01
C GLY A 271 10.69 -12.29 8.79
N GLY A 272 9.45 -12.80 8.68
CA GLY A 272 8.98 -13.59 7.55
C GLY A 272 8.24 -12.77 6.49
N HIS A 273 7.42 -13.46 5.68
CA HIS A 273 6.53 -12.83 4.67
C HIS A 273 5.33 -12.21 5.36
N ASP A 274 5.44 -10.97 5.84
CA ASP A 274 4.49 -10.38 6.76
C ASP A 274 4.14 -8.92 6.44
N TRP A 275 2.96 -8.51 6.91
CA TRP A 275 2.59 -7.12 7.15
C TRP A 275 2.72 -6.86 8.66
N PRO A 276 3.83 -6.28 9.13
CA PRO A 276 4.05 -6.10 10.55
C PRO A 276 2.90 -5.35 11.23
N GLY A 277 2.47 -5.87 12.39
CA GLY A 277 1.33 -5.30 13.10
C GLY A 277 -0.05 -5.69 12.54
N ALA A 278 -0.12 -6.55 11.50
CA ALA A 278 -1.39 -6.97 10.90
C ALA A 278 -2.43 -7.39 11.95
N LYS A 279 -3.66 -6.90 11.76
CA LYS A 279 -4.79 -7.17 12.65
C LYS A 279 -5.60 -8.33 12.09
N PHE A 280 -5.46 -9.50 12.68
CA PHE A 280 -6.27 -10.67 12.32
C PHE A 280 -7.36 -10.90 13.34
N ASP A 281 -8.61 -10.76 12.94
CA ASP A 281 -9.75 -11.29 13.68
C ASP A 281 -9.76 -12.84 13.56
N SER A 282 -9.06 -13.47 14.48
CA SER A 282 -8.67 -14.89 14.48
C SER A 282 -9.85 -15.90 14.45
N TRP A 283 -11.10 -15.47 14.58
CA TRP A 283 -12.22 -16.38 14.72
C TRP A 283 -13.03 -16.62 13.43
N TRP A 284 -12.87 -15.77 12.37
CA TRP A 284 -13.69 -15.88 11.15
C TRP A 284 -13.12 -16.77 10.04
N GLN A 285 -11.78 -16.99 9.95
CA GLN A 285 -11.18 -17.82 8.90
C GLN A 285 -9.93 -18.60 9.36
N PRO A 286 -10.04 -19.57 10.28
CA PRO A 286 -8.87 -20.24 10.84
C PRO A 286 -8.04 -21.04 9.83
N THR A 287 -8.65 -21.55 8.75
CA THR A 287 -7.94 -22.42 7.77
C THR A 287 -7.15 -21.64 6.74
N ARG A 288 -7.65 -20.51 6.25
CA ARG A 288 -6.97 -19.66 5.26
C ARG A 288 -5.75 -18.96 5.89
N TYR A 289 -5.92 -18.44 7.11
CA TYR A 289 -4.84 -17.80 7.84
C TYR A 289 -3.80 -18.77 8.40
N ALA A 290 -4.12 -20.06 8.62
CA ALA A 290 -3.15 -21.04 9.11
C ALA A 290 -2.02 -21.27 8.11
N ALA A 291 -2.29 -21.28 6.80
CA ALA A 291 -1.26 -21.40 5.78
C ALA A 291 -0.37 -20.14 5.73
N LEU A 292 -0.99 -18.93 5.76
CA LEU A 292 -0.28 -17.66 5.81
C LEU A 292 0.58 -17.53 7.08
N TYR A 293 0.03 -17.92 8.24
CA TYR A 293 0.76 -17.95 9.50
C TYR A 293 1.97 -18.90 9.47
N GLY A 294 1.85 -20.03 8.76
CA GLY A 294 2.97 -20.95 8.48
C GLY A 294 4.11 -20.30 7.69
N MET A 295 3.80 -19.31 6.84
CA MET A 295 4.75 -18.52 6.06
C MET A 295 5.32 -17.30 6.82
N GLY A 296 4.99 -17.13 8.10
CA GLY A 296 5.45 -16.02 8.93
C GLY A 296 4.47 -14.86 9.06
N PHE A 297 3.32 -14.92 8.37
CA PHE A 297 2.32 -13.87 8.36
C PHE A 297 1.69 -13.64 9.75
N GLY A 298 1.57 -12.38 10.18
CA GLY A 298 1.00 -12.00 11.48
C GLY A 298 1.92 -12.26 12.68
N LYS A 299 3.18 -12.61 12.45
CA LYS A 299 4.15 -12.90 13.52
C LYS A 299 4.91 -11.67 13.99
N ASN A 300 5.20 -10.73 13.08
CA ASN A 300 5.90 -9.53 13.46
C ASN A 300 4.94 -8.54 14.12
N LYS A 301 5.26 -8.14 15.33
CA LYS A 301 4.52 -7.15 16.13
C LYS A 301 5.42 -6.01 16.61
N ASP A 302 6.67 -5.97 16.17
CA ASP A 302 7.66 -4.99 16.61
C ASP A 302 7.28 -3.56 16.19
N ILE A 303 6.58 -3.44 15.04
CA ILE A 303 6.04 -2.20 14.52
C ILE A 303 4.60 -2.38 14.02
N ASP A 304 3.86 -1.30 13.88
CA ASP A 304 2.64 -1.22 13.08
C ASP A 304 3.00 -0.65 11.71
N ALA A 305 3.10 -1.53 10.70
CA ALA A 305 3.51 -1.14 9.35
C ALA A 305 2.62 -0.02 8.78
N SER A 306 1.32 -0.05 9.04
CA SER A 306 0.40 0.96 8.53
C SER A 306 0.61 2.32 9.18
N ALA A 307 0.91 2.36 10.49
CA ALA A 307 1.26 3.58 11.18
C ALA A 307 2.58 4.18 10.65
N GLU A 308 3.61 3.34 10.44
CA GLU A 308 4.89 3.76 9.86
C GLU A 308 4.74 4.25 8.41
N ILE A 309 3.93 3.55 7.60
CA ILE A 309 3.60 3.96 6.22
C ILE A 309 2.89 5.32 6.22
N TRP A 310 1.90 5.51 7.09
CA TRP A 310 1.21 6.78 7.18
C TRP A 310 2.13 7.91 7.66
N GLN A 311 3.00 7.65 8.64
CA GLN A 311 4.02 8.60 9.07
C GLN A 311 4.95 9.00 7.92
N PHE A 312 5.40 8.03 7.11
CA PHE A 312 6.19 8.31 5.92
C PHE A 312 5.43 9.16 4.90
N PHE A 313 4.17 8.87 4.62
CA PHE A 313 3.37 9.65 3.68
C PHE A 313 3.13 11.09 4.17
N THR A 314 2.84 11.27 5.47
CA THR A 314 2.64 12.61 6.05
C THR A 314 3.92 13.45 6.07
N HIS A 315 5.10 12.83 6.14
CA HIS A 315 6.37 13.52 6.00
C HIS A 315 6.43 14.30 4.67
N TRP A 316 5.90 13.72 3.58
CA TRP A 316 5.87 14.34 2.26
C TRP A 316 4.73 15.36 2.09
N ILE A 317 3.61 15.20 2.76
CA ILE A 317 2.53 16.19 2.83
C ILE A 317 3.02 17.47 3.54
N ALA A 318 3.77 17.32 4.62
CA ALA A 318 4.25 18.46 5.42
C ALA A 318 5.34 19.28 4.70
N GLN A 319 6.18 18.65 3.89
CA GLN A 319 7.25 19.34 3.14
C GLN A 319 6.68 20.24 2.05
N ASP A 320 5.61 19.83 1.37
CA ASP A 320 4.96 20.67 0.36
C ASP A 320 4.38 21.95 0.98
N ASN A 321 3.86 21.89 2.22
CA ASN A 321 3.37 23.05 2.95
C ASN A 321 4.47 24.00 3.47
N ALA A 322 5.71 23.54 3.58
CA ALA A 322 6.85 24.34 4.05
C ALA A 322 7.56 25.10 2.91
N SER A 323 7.21 24.80 1.66
CA SER A 323 7.80 25.36 0.45
C SER A 323 7.06 26.59 -0.08
N TYR A 324 6.01 27.05 0.62
CA TYR A 324 5.24 28.27 0.40
C TYR A 324 5.40 29.22 1.60
#